data_1167ba1a5f72356d461e94ff542eee78
#
_entry.id   1167ba1a5f72356d461e94ff542eee78
#
_cell.length_a   1.000
_cell.length_b   1.000
_cell.length_c   1.000
_cell.angle_alpha   90.00
_cell.angle_beta   90.00
_cell.angle_gamma   90.00
#
_symmetry.space_group_name_H-M   'P 1'
#
loop_
_entity.id
_entity.type
_entity.pdbx_description
1 polymer ?
#
loop_
_entity_poly.entity_id
_entity_poly.type
_entity_poly.pdbx_seq_one_letter_code
_entity_poly.pdbx_strand_id
1 'polypeptide(L)'
;MKLCFTLIIVLLGITESTFAQFNITYAGKVDYADTILLSGCWGYTADDGKEYALVGTTHGTSIVDVSNPLLPEELFFVPGPLSTWREVKTWDKHAYVTTEGGGGLMIIDLQNLPDAIDTISYHGTVDHPFKTAHTLIFDEFGFGYLFGFNILTGANEGAHIIDVNVDPKHPEFVAEFTDVYVHDGLVRDNKLWAAAIYEGGVYVYDVTDKNNFVLLGVQPTSASATHNCSLSDDGNYLFTTDEIWTGFITSFDVTNVTDI
;
A
#
# COMPACT_ATOMS: atom_id res chain seq x y z
N MET A 1 -40.07 -69.38 -4.79
CA MET A 1 -40.17 -67.95 -4.49
C MET A 1 -38.80 -67.50 -4.00
N LYS A 2 -37.99 -66.90 -4.86
CA LYS A 2 -36.64 -66.40 -4.53
C LYS A 2 -36.76 -64.91 -4.23
N LEU A 3 -36.51 -64.50 -2.99
CA LEU A 3 -36.44 -63.15 -2.58
C LEU A 3 -35.06 -62.56 -3.04
N CYS A 4 -35.11 -61.60 -3.91
CA CYS A 4 -33.93 -60.83 -4.32
C CYS A 4 -33.80 -59.64 -3.34
N PHE A 5 -32.77 -59.61 -2.50
CA PHE A 5 -32.43 -58.47 -1.68
C PHE A 5 -31.56 -57.51 -2.52
N THR A 6 -32.12 -56.37 -2.87
CA THR A 6 -31.37 -55.28 -3.50
C THR A 6 -30.69 -54.44 -2.40
N LEU A 7 -29.37 -54.53 -2.32
CA LEU A 7 -28.55 -53.73 -1.43
C LEU A 7 -28.36 -52.32 -2.05
N ILE A 8 -29.01 -51.32 -1.48
CA ILE A 8 -28.78 -49.90 -1.87
C ILE A 8 -27.58 -49.41 -1.07
N ILE A 9 -26.44 -49.26 -1.74
CA ILE A 9 -25.28 -48.61 -1.18
C ILE A 9 -25.48 -47.09 -1.40
N VAL A 10 -25.78 -46.36 -0.34
CA VAL A 10 -25.75 -44.90 -0.32
C VAL A 10 -24.30 -44.48 -0.16
N LEU A 11 -23.66 -44.07 -1.24
CA LEU A 11 -22.38 -43.36 -1.19
C LEU A 11 -22.66 -41.95 -0.65
N LEU A 12 -22.44 -41.74 0.64
CA LEU A 12 -22.24 -40.39 1.20
C LEU A 12 -20.91 -39.86 0.67
N GLY A 13 -20.99 -39.05 -0.34
CA GLY A 13 -19.84 -38.23 -0.80
C GLY A 13 -19.48 -37.25 0.30
N ILE A 14 -18.45 -37.55 1.07
CA ILE A 14 -17.77 -36.57 1.92
C ILE A 14 -17.00 -35.68 0.95
N THR A 15 -17.54 -34.51 0.63
CA THR A 15 -16.76 -33.44 -0.01
C THR A 15 -15.83 -32.88 1.05
N GLU A 16 -14.64 -33.45 1.15
CA GLU A 16 -13.56 -32.77 1.86
C GLU A 16 -13.24 -31.53 1.06
N SER A 17 -13.56 -30.38 1.62
CA SER A 17 -13.04 -29.09 1.14
C SER A 17 -11.52 -29.10 1.41
N THR A 18 -10.74 -29.52 0.43
CA THR A 18 -9.30 -29.37 0.48
C THR A 18 -8.98 -27.90 0.38
N PHE A 19 -8.87 -27.23 1.53
CA PHE A 19 -8.19 -25.95 1.59
C PHE A 19 -6.72 -26.22 1.26
N ALA A 20 -6.24 -25.65 0.15
CA ALA A 20 -4.83 -25.68 -0.22
C ALA A 20 -4.06 -24.80 0.75
N GLN A 21 -3.67 -25.32 1.89
CA GLN A 21 -2.87 -24.65 2.90
C GLN A 21 -1.44 -25.18 2.79
N PHE A 22 -0.70 -24.65 1.81
CA PHE A 22 0.70 -24.99 1.65
C PHE A 22 1.57 -24.07 2.53
N ASN A 23 2.22 -24.64 3.55
CA ASN A 23 3.25 -24.00 4.39
C ASN A 23 2.80 -22.72 5.13
N ILE A 24 1.49 -22.53 5.34
CA ILE A 24 0.95 -21.43 6.13
C ILE A 24 0.22 -22.03 7.33
N THR A 25 0.60 -21.59 8.54
CA THR A 25 -0.09 -21.95 9.78
C THR A 25 -0.59 -20.69 10.46
N TYR A 26 -1.80 -20.77 11.00
CA TYR A 26 -2.32 -19.70 11.85
C TYR A 26 -1.45 -19.59 13.10
N ALA A 27 -0.97 -18.37 13.40
CA ALA A 27 -0.17 -18.10 14.59
C ALA A 27 -0.97 -17.35 15.65
N GLY A 28 -1.47 -16.18 15.36
CA GLY A 28 -2.21 -15.36 16.29
C GLY A 28 -3.00 -14.26 15.57
N LYS A 29 -3.81 -13.50 16.32
CA LYS A 29 -4.56 -12.36 15.79
C LYS A 29 -4.77 -11.29 16.87
N VAL A 30 -5.02 -10.07 16.42
CA VAL A 30 -5.67 -9.01 17.20
C VAL A 30 -7.11 -8.91 16.72
N ASP A 31 -8.05 -8.87 17.66
CA ASP A 31 -9.47 -8.68 17.34
C ASP A 31 -9.81 -7.19 17.49
N TYR A 32 -10.35 -6.59 16.43
CA TYR A 32 -10.93 -5.26 16.43
C TYR A 32 -12.45 -5.34 16.58
N ALA A 33 -13.09 -4.26 17.05
CA ALA A 33 -14.54 -4.22 17.10
C ALA A 33 -15.15 -4.38 15.71
N ASP A 34 -16.32 -5.05 15.61
CA ASP A 34 -17.00 -5.38 14.32
C ASP A 34 -17.29 -4.16 13.42
N THR A 35 -17.29 -2.97 13.99
CA THR A 35 -17.50 -1.70 13.27
C THR A 35 -16.22 -1.14 12.64
N ILE A 36 -15.05 -1.72 12.95
CA ILE A 36 -13.75 -1.29 12.45
C ILE A 36 -13.37 -2.18 11.27
N LEU A 37 -13.30 -1.60 10.07
CA LEU A 37 -12.76 -2.25 8.90
C LEU A 37 -11.25 -2.00 8.81
N LEU A 38 -10.51 -2.97 8.31
CA LEU A 38 -9.08 -2.88 8.06
C LEU A 38 -8.82 -2.40 6.63
N SER A 39 -7.72 -1.70 6.44
CA SER A 39 -7.27 -1.16 5.17
C SER A 39 -5.81 -1.59 4.91
N GLY A 40 -4.90 -0.65 4.61
CA GLY A 40 -3.49 -0.96 4.38
C GLY A 40 -2.78 -1.51 5.63
N CYS A 41 -1.68 -2.20 5.40
CA CYS A 41 -0.85 -2.76 6.46
C CYS A 41 0.63 -2.69 6.04
N TRP A 42 1.51 -2.38 7.00
CA TRP A 42 2.95 -2.33 6.78
C TRP A 42 3.72 -2.93 7.95
N GLY A 43 4.92 -3.44 7.70
CA GLY A 43 5.82 -3.95 8.73
C GLY A 43 6.85 -2.90 9.14
N TYR A 44 7.23 -2.90 10.42
CA TYR A 44 8.36 -2.12 10.94
C TYR A 44 9.19 -2.98 11.88
N THR A 45 10.51 -2.98 11.69
CA THR A 45 11.45 -3.63 12.60
C THR A 45 12.28 -2.56 13.29
N ALA A 46 12.22 -2.50 14.61
CA ALA A 46 13.00 -1.57 15.44
C ALA A 46 14.46 -2.00 15.55
N ASP A 47 15.33 -1.09 16.00
CA ASP A 47 16.78 -1.35 16.14
C ASP A 47 17.10 -2.50 17.10
N ASP A 48 16.24 -2.78 18.08
CA ASP A 48 16.39 -3.89 19.03
C ASP A 48 15.87 -5.23 18.48
N GLY A 49 15.41 -5.25 17.23
CA GLY A 49 14.91 -6.43 16.53
C GLY A 49 13.45 -6.77 16.80
N LYS A 50 12.72 -5.95 17.55
CA LYS A 50 11.28 -6.11 17.71
C LYS A 50 10.54 -5.77 16.42
N GLU A 51 9.50 -6.53 16.16
CA GLU A 51 8.69 -6.42 14.96
C GLU A 51 7.30 -5.87 15.26
N TYR A 52 6.84 -4.93 14.43
CA TYR A 52 5.56 -4.29 14.58
C TYR A 52 4.77 -4.33 13.27
N ALA A 53 3.45 -4.57 13.37
CA ALA A 53 2.52 -4.35 12.29
C ALA A 53 1.84 -2.98 12.47
N LEU A 54 1.90 -2.16 11.43
CA LEU A 54 1.22 -0.88 11.34
C LEU A 54 -0.04 -1.09 10.50
N VAL A 55 -1.21 -1.01 11.12
CA VAL A 55 -2.47 -1.41 10.49
C VAL A 55 -3.38 -0.19 10.31
N GLY A 56 -3.65 0.15 9.06
CA GLY A 56 -4.67 1.13 8.72
C GLY A 56 -6.06 0.59 9.01
N THR A 57 -6.88 1.39 9.68
CA THR A 57 -8.28 1.08 9.98
C THR A 57 -9.19 2.23 9.56
N THR A 58 -10.49 1.99 9.50
CA THR A 58 -11.46 3.06 9.18
C THR A 58 -11.43 4.23 10.17
N HIS A 59 -10.91 4.04 11.39
CA HIS A 59 -10.94 5.04 12.47
C HIS A 59 -9.57 5.62 12.82
N GLY A 60 -8.49 5.04 12.28
CA GLY A 60 -7.13 5.44 12.65
C GLY A 60 -6.09 4.39 12.26
N THR A 61 -4.94 4.44 12.91
CA THR A 61 -3.83 3.51 12.68
C THR A 61 -3.52 2.77 13.98
N SER A 62 -3.52 1.45 13.92
CA SER A 62 -3.14 0.57 15.02
C SER A 62 -1.66 0.18 14.89
N ILE A 63 -0.93 0.18 16.00
CA ILE A 63 0.47 -0.26 16.11
C ILE A 63 0.48 -1.50 16.97
N VAL A 64 0.81 -2.64 16.39
CA VAL A 64 0.74 -3.97 16.99
C VAL A 64 2.14 -4.54 17.13
N ASP A 65 2.55 -4.92 18.35
CA ASP A 65 3.75 -5.74 18.55
C ASP A 65 3.47 -7.17 18.06
N VAL A 66 4.23 -7.62 17.08
CA VAL A 66 4.15 -8.96 16.48
C VAL A 66 5.43 -9.76 16.71
N SER A 67 6.33 -9.28 17.56
CA SER A 67 7.61 -9.96 17.91
C SER A 67 7.36 -11.38 18.43
N ASN A 68 6.24 -11.61 19.10
CA ASN A 68 5.73 -12.94 19.36
C ASN A 68 4.46 -13.19 18.52
N PRO A 69 4.56 -13.85 17.36
CA PRO A 69 3.42 -14.00 16.45
C PRO A 69 2.27 -14.84 17.03
N LEU A 70 2.49 -15.58 18.14
CA LEU A 70 1.43 -16.33 18.83
C LEU A 70 0.60 -15.45 19.77
N LEU A 71 1.11 -14.28 20.16
CA LEU A 71 0.49 -13.35 21.08
C LEU A 71 0.71 -11.91 20.61
N PRO A 72 0.15 -11.51 19.45
CA PRO A 72 0.25 -10.12 18.98
C PRO A 72 -0.54 -9.21 19.91
N GLU A 73 -0.01 -8.00 20.20
CA GLU A 73 -0.59 -7.05 21.13
C GLU A 73 -0.69 -5.65 20.50
N GLU A 74 -1.89 -5.03 20.49
CA GLU A 74 -2.03 -3.63 20.14
C GLU A 74 -1.43 -2.75 21.23
N LEU A 75 -0.35 -2.03 20.92
CA LEU A 75 0.31 -1.11 21.86
C LEU A 75 -0.28 0.28 21.81
N PHE A 76 -0.57 0.78 20.61
CA PHE A 76 -1.10 2.12 20.39
C PHE A 76 -2.16 2.12 19.31
N PHE A 77 -3.15 2.99 19.49
CA PHE A 77 -4.09 3.37 18.45
C PHE A 77 -4.04 4.88 18.24
N VAL A 78 -3.69 5.30 17.03
CA VAL A 78 -3.65 6.71 16.64
C VAL A 78 -4.95 7.05 15.90
N PRO A 79 -5.88 7.80 16.53
CA PRO A 79 -7.13 8.19 15.87
C PRO A 79 -6.87 9.04 14.62
N GLY A 80 -7.74 8.89 13.62
CA GLY A 80 -7.69 9.67 12.39
C GLY A 80 -9.08 9.92 11.79
N PRO A 81 -9.18 10.73 10.75
CA PRO A 81 -10.44 10.93 10.02
C PRO A 81 -11.03 9.60 9.56
N LEU A 82 -12.36 9.49 9.54
CA LEU A 82 -13.03 8.31 8.99
C LEU A 82 -12.66 8.14 7.51
N SER A 83 -12.14 6.98 7.17
CA SER A 83 -11.79 6.62 5.80
C SER A 83 -11.75 5.10 5.63
N THR A 84 -12.29 4.62 4.52
CA THR A 84 -12.13 3.22 4.11
C THR A 84 -10.70 2.95 3.62
N TRP A 85 -10.05 3.97 3.09
CA TRP A 85 -8.71 3.90 2.51
C TRP A 85 -7.71 4.58 3.45
N ARG A 86 -6.75 3.81 3.92
CA ARG A 86 -5.66 4.27 4.78
C ARG A 86 -4.44 3.42 4.54
N GLU A 87 -3.43 4.02 3.92
CA GLU A 87 -2.18 3.34 3.60
C GLU A 87 -1.07 3.79 4.57
N VAL A 88 -0.13 2.90 4.84
CA VAL A 88 0.99 3.14 5.75
C VAL A 88 2.29 2.68 5.09
N LYS A 89 3.31 3.51 5.14
CA LYS A 89 4.70 3.14 4.82
C LYS A 89 5.63 3.70 5.87
N THR A 90 6.85 3.18 5.92
CA THR A 90 7.88 3.67 6.83
C THR A 90 9.09 4.19 6.06
N TRP A 91 9.71 5.22 6.63
CA TRP A 91 11.04 5.66 6.26
C TRP A 91 11.81 5.95 7.54
N ASP A 92 13.04 5.39 7.66
CA ASP A 92 13.82 5.41 8.89
C ASP A 92 12.94 4.93 10.08
N LYS A 93 12.81 5.71 11.11
CA LYS A 93 12.05 5.40 12.33
C LYS A 93 10.69 6.08 12.40
N HIS A 94 10.12 6.42 11.25
CA HIS A 94 8.83 7.11 11.17
C HIS A 94 7.87 6.34 10.27
N ALA A 95 6.60 6.28 10.68
CA ALA A 95 5.52 5.84 9.83
C ALA A 95 4.79 7.05 9.24
N TYR A 96 4.44 6.94 7.97
CA TYR A 96 3.69 7.93 7.21
C TYR A 96 2.39 7.31 6.75
N VAL A 97 1.30 7.98 7.09
CA VAL A 97 -0.05 7.43 6.88
C VAL A 97 -0.87 8.38 6.03
N THR A 98 -1.28 7.91 4.86
CA THR A 98 -2.23 8.60 4.00
C THR A 98 -3.66 8.19 4.29
N THR A 99 -4.60 9.03 3.92
CA THR A 99 -6.04 8.75 3.98
C THR A 99 -6.82 9.66 3.04
N GLU A 100 -7.90 9.16 2.48
CA GLU A 100 -8.85 9.96 1.70
C GLU A 100 -9.82 10.77 2.59
N GLY A 101 -9.86 10.49 3.90
CA GLY A 101 -10.72 11.15 4.86
C GLY A 101 -10.32 12.59 5.22
N GLY A 102 -9.14 13.05 4.77
CA GLY A 102 -8.59 14.37 5.11
C GLY A 102 -7.57 14.30 6.26
N GLY A 103 -7.19 15.47 6.77
CA GLY A 103 -6.27 15.57 7.91
C GLY A 103 -4.79 15.64 7.55
N GLY A 104 -4.46 15.69 6.26
CA GLY A 104 -3.07 15.71 5.80
C GLY A 104 -2.41 14.34 5.84
N LEU A 105 -1.08 14.32 5.75
CA LEU A 105 -0.26 13.14 5.97
C LEU A 105 0.05 13.03 7.47
N MET A 106 -0.42 11.96 8.11
CA MET A 106 -0.06 11.67 9.50
C MET A 106 1.35 11.07 9.55
N ILE A 107 2.19 11.60 10.40
CA ILE A 107 3.55 11.12 10.66
C ILE A 107 3.61 10.65 12.11
N ILE A 108 4.07 9.42 12.33
CA ILE A 108 4.18 8.79 13.64
C ILE A 108 5.65 8.49 13.90
N ASP A 109 6.20 9.07 14.95
CA ASP A 109 7.56 8.77 15.42
C ASP A 109 7.56 7.44 16.19
N LEU A 110 8.31 6.46 15.69
CA LEU A 110 8.39 5.10 16.20
C LEU A 110 9.66 4.85 17.04
N GLN A 111 10.51 5.87 17.22
CA GLN A 111 11.85 5.70 17.85
C GLN A 111 11.77 5.15 19.28
N ASN A 112 10.69 5.46 20.00
CA ASN A 112 10.55 5.10 21.40
C ASN A 112 9.60 3.91 21.62
N LEU A 113 9.30 3.13 20.57
CA LEU A 113 8.54 1.89 20.75
C LEU A 113 9.32 0.90 21.63
N PRO A 114 8.66 0.16 22.50
CA PRO A 114 7.21 0.08 22.72
C PRO A 114 6.66 1.10 23.72
N ASP A 115 7.49 1.99 24.28
CA ASP A 115 7.13 2.79 25.45
C ASP A 115 6.30 4.04 25.11
N ALA A 116 6.57 4.65 23.94
CA ALA A 116 5.88 5.88 23.52
C ALA A 116 5.93 6.07 22.00
N ILE A 117 4.98 6.86 21.50
CA ILE A 117 4.96 7.41 20.15
C ILE A 117 4.68 8.91 20.21
N ASP A 118 5.06 9.65 19.15
CA ASP A 118 4.66 11.03 18.94
C ASP A 118 4.06 11.17 17.53
N THR A 119 3.17 12.14 17.32
CA THR A 119 2.47 12.28 16.04
C THR A 119 2.38 13.74 15.62
N ILE A 120 2.51 13.96 14.30
CA ILE A 120 2.33 15.25 13.66
C ILE A 120 1.62 15.07 12.32
N SER A 121 0.93 16.12 11.84
CA SER A 121 0.32 16.10 10.51
C SER A 121 1.02 17.10 9.60
N TYR A 122 1.40 16.66 8.40
CA TYR A 122 1.88 17.51 7.33
C TYR A 122 0.71 17.91 6.42
N HIS A 123 0.62 19.19 6.08
CA HIS A 123 -0.45 19.77 5.27
C HIS A 123 0.06 20.46 4.00
N GLY A 124 1.29 20.16 3.59
CA GLY A 124 1.93 20.88 2.48
C GLY A 124 2.41 22.28 2.89
N THR A 125 2.56 23.12 1.91
CA THR A 125 2.91 24.53 2.08
C THR A 125 1.74 25.44 1.73
N VAL A 126 1.88 26.76 1.93
CA VAL A 126 0.84 27.73 1.54
C VAL A 126 0.59 27.71 0.03
N ASP A 127 1.66 27.55 -0.76
CA ASP A 127 1.58 27.54 -2.23
C ASP A 127 1.25 26.13 -2.79
N HIS A 128 1.57 25.09 -2.05
CA HIS A 128 1.33 23.67 -2.38
C HIS A 128 0.64 22.98 -1.21
N PRO A 129 -0.66 23.26 -0.98
CA PRO A 129 -1.39 22.68 0.13
C PRO A 129 -1.66 21.18 -0.14
N PHE A 130 -1.57 20.37 0.92
CA PHE A 130 -1.86 18.94 0.87
C PHE A 130 -2.99 18.59 1.84
N LYS A 131 -3.98 17.82 1.37
CA LYS A 131 -5.15 17.45 2.17
C LYS A 131 -5.30 15.94 2.35
N THR A 132 -5.18 15.19 1.28
CA THR A 132 -5.37 13.72 1.25
C THR A 132 -4.45 13.11 0.20
N ALA A 133 -4.19 11.80 0.35
CA ALA A 133 -3.69 10.95 -0.73
C ALA A 133 -4.28 9.55 -0.59
N HIS A 134 -4.31 8.81 -1.69
CA HIS A 134 -4.78 7.44 -1.73
C HIS A 134 -3.71 6.50 -1.18
N THR A 135 -2.52 6.47 -1.78
CA THR A 135 -1.39 5.64 -1.35
C THR A 135 -0.10 6.45 -1.25
N LEU A 136 0.97 5.81 -0.83
CA LEU A 136 2.31 6.42 -0.80
C LEU A 136 3.40 5.36 -0.93
N ILE A 137 4.57 5.81 -1.41
CA ILE A 137 5.81 5.03 -1.41
C ILE A 137 7.00 5.94 -1.15
N PHE A 138 8.09 5.39 -0.64
CA PHE A 138 9.39 6.08 -0.59
C PHE A 138 10.34 5.46 -1.61
N ASP A 139 11.12 6.32 -2.27
CA ASP A 139 12.26 5.85 -3.04
C ASP A 139 13.46 5.54 -2.12
N GLU A 140 14.51 4.96 -2.69
CA GLU A 140 15.74 4.61 -1.97
C GLU A 140 16.55 5.81 -1.47
N PHE A 141 16.13 7.03 -1.83
CA PHE A 141 16.79 8.29 -1.46
C PHE A 141 16.03 9.10 -0.42
N GLY A 142 14.88 8.61 0.07
CA GLY A 142 14.06 9.27 1.08
C GLY A 142 13.12 10.35 0.52
N PHE A 143 12.79 10.27 -0.76
CA PHE A 143 11.68 11.03 -1.30
C PHE A 143 10.38 10.23 -1.18
N GLY A 144 9.37 10.82 -0.56
CA GLY A 144 8.03 10.27 -0.47
C GLY A 144 7.17 10.72 -1.65
N TYR A 145 6.50 9.78 -2.31
CA TYR A 145 5.54 10.02 -3.39
C TYR A 145 4.15 9.71 -2.86
N LEU A 146 3.32 10.72 -2.71
CA LEU A 146 1.95 10.62 -2.19
C LEU A 146 1.01 10.60 -3.38
N PHE A 147 0.53 9.42 -3.74
CA PHE A 147 -0.26 9.17 -4.95
C PHE A 147 -1.74 9.47 -4.76
N GLY A 148 -2.41 9.85 -5.86
CA GLY A 148 -3.82 10.22 -5.82
C GLY A 148 -4.08 11.35 -4.85
N PHE A 149 -3.14 12.30 -4.76
CA PHE A 149 -3.23 13.39 -3.81
C PHE A 149 -4.34 14.37 -4.17
N ASN A 150 -4.86 15.04 -3.15
CA ASN A 150 -5.86 16.06 -3.30
C ASN A 150 -5.43 17.31 -2.54
N ILE A 151 -5.53 18.43 -3.21
CA ILE A 151 -5.44 19.76 -2.60
C ILE A 151 -6.82 20.14 -2.01
N LEU A 152 -7.26 21.36 -2.05
CA LEU A 152 -8.53 21.78 -1.46
C LEU A 152 -9.70 21.72 -2.43
N THR A 153 -9.50 21.45 -3.71
CA THR A 153 -10.45 21.68 -4.80
C THR A 153 -11.26 20.45 -5.24
N GLY A 154 -10.92 19.25 -4.74
CA GLY A 154 -11.71 18.04 -4.96
C GLY A 154 -11.32 17.18 -6.16
N ALA A 155 -10.33 17.56 -6.98
CA ALA A 155 -9.73 16.66 -7.96
C ALA A 155 -8.59 15.86 -7.31
N ASN A 156 -8.50 14.57 -7.65
CA ASN A 156 -7.35 13.76 -7.29
C ASN A 156 -6.33 13.82 -8.43
N GLU A 157 -5.06 13.96 -8.07
CA GLU A 157 -3.95 14.21 -8.98
C GLU A 157 -2.94 13.05 -8.95
N GLY A 158 -1.82 13.18 -9.66
CA GLY A 158 -0.81 12.15 -9.78
C GLY A 158 -0.01 11.89 -8.50
N ALA A 159 1.01 12.70 -8.22
CA ALA A 159 1.85 12.54 -7.04
C ALA A 159 2.27 13.89 -6.44
N HIS A 160 2.20 14.01 -5.11
CA HIS A 160 2.80 15.09 -4.33
C HIS A 160 4.10 14.56 -3.72
N ILE A 161 5.23 15.17 -4.03
CA ILE A 161 6.55 14.68 -3.68
C ILE A 161 7.11 15.48 -2.50
N ILE A 162 7.61 14.76 -1.50
CA ILE A 162 8.19 15.31 -0.28
C ILE A 162 9.60 14.76 -0.05
N ASP A 163 10.46 15.53 0.60
CA ASP A 163 11.77 15.11 1.11
C ASP A 163 11.68 14.95 2.64
N VAL A 164 12.04 13.77 3.14
CA VAL A 164 12.01 13.45 4.58
C VAL A 164 13.41 13.26 5.18
N ASN A 165 14.47 13.56 4.42
CA ASN A 165 15.85 13.28 4.84
C ASN A 165 16.37 14.23 5.91
N VAL A 166 15.99 15.51 5.85
CA VAL A 166 16.49 16.55 6.76
C VAL A 166 15.74 16.51 8.08
N ASP A 167 14.42 16.47 8.01
CA ASP A 167 13.54 16.37 9.17
C ASP A 167 12.35 15.46 8.84
N PRO A 168 12.39 14.19 9.27
CA PRO A 168 11.32 13.23 9.00
C PRO A 168 9.94 13.66 9.53
N LYS A 169 9.90 14.51 10.57
CA LYS A 169 8.65 15.03 11.15
C LYS A 169 8.10 16.23 10.40
N HIS A 170 8.96 16.98 9.71
CA HIS A 170 8.59 18.19 8.96
C HIS A 170 9.11 18.08 7.52
N PRO A 171 8.47 17.22 6.70
CA PRO A 171 8.90 17.03 5.31
C PRO A 171 8.92 18.32 4.52
N GLU A 172 9.91 18.46 3.65
CA GLU A 172 9.98 19.56 2.70
C GLU A 172 9.19 19.20 1.42
N PHE A 173 8.40 20.15 0.92
CA PHE A 173 7.78 20.02 -0.40
C PHE A 173 8.85 20.06 -1.50
N VAL A 174 8.75 19.14 -2.46
CA VAL A 174 9.69 19.04 -3.59
C VAL A 174 9.01 19.42 -4.89
N ALA A 175 7.95 18.70 -5.27
CA ALA A 175 7.27 18.87 -6.54
C ALA A 175 5.86 18.26 -6.53
N GLU A 176 5.06 18.61 -7.55
CA GLU A 176 3.82 17.93 -7.90
C GLU A 176 3.92 17.40 -9.32
N PHE A 177 3.45 16.18 -9.52
CA PHE A 177 3.31 15.51 -10.80
C PHE A 177 1.83 15.32 -11.10
N THR A 178 1.35 15.75 -12.27
CA THR A 178 -0.07 15.81 -12.61
C THR A 178 -0.39 15.33 -14.03
N ASP A 179 0.56 14.68 -14.72
CA ASP A 179 0.35 14.24 -16.12
C ASP A 179 -0.71 13.15 -16.22
N VAL A 180 -0.73 12.22 -15.25
CA VAL A 180 -1.72 11.17 -15.10
C VAL A 180 -2.15 11.04 -13.64
N TYR A 181 -3.36 10.55 -13.41
CA TYR A 181 -3.76 10.12 -12.07
C TYR A 181 -2.96 8.86 -11.71
N VAL A 182 -2.25 8.89 -10.58
CA VAL A 182 -1.52 7.72 -10.07
C VAL A 182 -2.33 7.12 -8.92
N HIS A 183 -2.90 5.94 -9.16
CA HIS A 183 -3.66 5.22 -8.14
C HIS A 183 -2.72 4.60 -7.12
N ASP A 184 -1.72 3.86 -7.59
CA ASP A 184 -0.64 3.27 -6.83
C ASP A 184 0.60 3.17 -7.70
N GLY A 185 1.73 2.75 -7.15
CA GLY A 185 2.96 2.61 -7.92
C GLY A 185 4.17 2.32 -7.05
N LEU A 186 5.31 2.24 -7.70
CA LEU A 186 6.59 2.13 -7.03
C LEU A 186 7.61 3.06 -7.68
N VAL A 187 8.60 3.47 -6.88
CA VAL A 187 9.77 4.18 -7.39
C VAL A 187 11.01 3.36 -7.07
N ARG A 188 11.81 3.09 -8.10
CA ARG A 188 13.03 2.31 -7.98
C ARG A 188 14.02 2.71 -9.07
N ASP A 189 15.29 2.88 -8.72
CA ASP A 189 16.36 3.25 -9.66
C ASP A 189 16.01 4.53 -10.46
N ASN A 190 15.49 5.55 -9.78
CA ASN A 190 14.99 6.79 -10.37
C ASN A 190 13.91 6.58 -11.46
N LYS A 191 13.15 5.52 -11.39
CA LYS A 191 11.98 5.29 -12.25
C LYS A 191 10.73 5.17 -11.41
N LEU A 192 9.74 5.99 -11.73
CA LEU A 192 8.37 5.84 -11.25
C LEU A 192 7.63 4.91 -12.20
N TRP A 193 7.07 3.84 -11.64
CA TRP A 193 6.13 2.92 -12.27
C TRP A 193 4.74 3.26 -11.74
N ALA A 194 4.01 4.06 -12.48
CA ALA A 194 2.73 4.61 -12.07
C ALA A 194 1.58 3.71 -12.56
N ALA A 195 0.83 3.11 -11.65
CA ALA A 195 -0.41 2.44 -11.97
C ALA A 195 -1.51 3.48 -12.21
N ALA A 196 -1.75 3.81 -13.49
CA ALA A 196 -2.70 4.82 -13.92
C ALA A 196 -4.05 4.15 -14.24
N ILE A 197 -4.91 4.02 -13.21
CA ILE A 197 -6.14 3.23 -13.28
C ILE A 197 -7.13 3.76 -14.32
N TYR A 198 -7.21 5.08 -14.49
CA TYR A 198 -8.13 5.69 -15.45
C TYR A 198 -7.61 5.64 -16.88
N GLU A 199 -6.30 5.64 -17.07
CA GLU A 199 -5.60 5.50 -18.35
C GLU A 199 -5.44 4.03 -18.76
N GLY A 200 -5.61 3.10 -17.82
CA GLY A 200 -5.65 1.67 -18.05
C GLY A 200 -4.29 1.04 -18.33
N GLY A 201 -3.22 1.57 -17.74
CA GLY A 201 -1.86 1.06 -17.95
C GLY A 201 -0.87 1.47 -16.86
N VAL A 202 0.34 0.91 -16.93
CA VAL A 202 1.49 1.39 -16.19
C VAL A 202 2.25 2.39 -17.04
N TYR A 203 2.48 3.57 -16.50
CA TYR A 203 3.27 4.64 -17.09
C TYR A 203 4.62 4.70 -16.38
N VAL A 204 5.70 4.60 -17.14
CA VAL A 204 7.06 4.59 -16.60
C VAL A 204 7.72 5.92 -16.87
N TYR A 205 8.13 6.62 -15.81
CA TYR A 205 8.81 7.91 -15.90
C TYR A 205 10.22 7.82 -15.33
N ASP A 206 11.16 8.52 -15.96
CA ASP A 206 12.42 8.91 -15.33
C ASP A 206 12.12 10.07 -14.36
N VAL A 207 12.47 9.85 -13.10
CA VAL A 207 12.26 10.82 -12.01
C VAL A 207 13.58 11.26 -11.37
N THR A 208 14.68 11.17 -12.11
CA THR A 208 16.00 11.67 -11.69
C THR A 208 15.92 13.13 -11.30
N ASP A 209 15.26 13.95 -12.12
CA ASP A 209 14.87 15.32 -11.76
C ASP A 209 13.41 15.31 -11.26
N LYS A 210 13.22 15.50 -9.94
CA LYS A 210 11.90 15.48 -9.31
C LYS A 210 10.97 16.61 -9.79
N ASN A 211 11.52 17.64 -10.44
CA ASN A 211 10.75 18.76 -11.02
C ASN A 211 10.44 18.56 -12.51
N ASN A 212 10.97 17.51 -13.14
CA ASN A 212 10.79 17.28 -14.57
C ASN A 212 10.76 15.78 -14.89
N PHE A 213 9.59 15.17 -14.76
CA PHE A 213 9.38 13.75 -15.06
C PHE A 213 9.38 13.54 -16.59
N VAL A 214 10.15 12.55 -17.05
CA VAL A 214 10.24 12.22 -18.48
C VAL A 214 9.61 10.85 -18.73
N LEU A 215 8.56 10.79 -19.54
CA LEU A 215 7.91 9.54 -19.92
C LEU A 215 8.88 8.66 -20.71
N LEU A 216 9.11 7.44 -20.23
CA LEU A 216 9.96 6.42 -20.84
C LEU A 216 9.16 5.39 -21.65
N GLY A 217 8.01 4.97 -21.12
CA GLY A 217 7.18 3.95 -21.75
C GLY A 217 5.81 3.83 -21.11
N VAL A 218 4.92 3.12 -21.79
CA VAL A 218 3.56 2.84 -21.32
C VAL A 218 3.22 1.40 -21.65
N GLN A 219 2.75 0.66 -20.64
CA GLN A 219 2.24 -0.70 -20.81
C GLN A 219 0.76 -0.76 -20.43
N PRO A 220 -0.16 -0.89 -21.41
CA PRO A 220 -1.56 -1.16 -21.11
C PRO A 220 -1.72 -2.50 -20.39
N THR A 221 -2.62 -2.57 -19.40
CA THR A 221 -2.95 -3.83 -18.74
C THR A 221 -4.16 -4.51 -19.38
N SER A 222 -4.31 -5.81 -19.09
CA SER A 222 -5.29 -6.68 -19.77
C SER A 222 -6.73 -6.21 -19.66
N ALA A 223 -7.09 -5.59 -18.54
CA ALA A 223 -8.44 -5.13 -18.28
C ALA A 223 -8.56 -3.59 -18.24
N SER A 224 -7.47 -2.88 -18.50
CA SER A 224 -7.44 -1.40 -18.53
C SER A 224 -7.98 -0.75 -17.27
N ALA A 225 -7.66 -1.34 -16.11
CA ALA A 225 -8.04 -0.84 -14.78
C ALA A 225 -6.87 -1.03 -13.80
N THR A 226 -5.69 -0.57 -14.22
CA THR A 226 -4.42 -0.80 -13.53
C THR A 226 -4.44 -0.26 -12.11
N HIS A 227 -4.49 -1.18 -11.14
CA HIS A 227 -4.65 -0.85 -9.72
C HIS A 227 -3.31 -0.69 -9.01
N ASN A 228 -2.43 -1.68 -9.19
CA ASN A 228 -1.14 -1.73 -8.53
C ASN A 228 -0.09 -2.36 -9.45
N CYS A 229 1.19 -2.10 -9.17
CA CYS A 229 2.30 -2.74 -9.85
C CYS A 229 3.49 -2.96 -8.91
N SER A 230 4.29 -3.99 -9.21
CA SER A 230 5.49 -4.32 -8.47
C SER A 230 6.55 -4.93 -9.39
N LEU A 231 7.82 -4.68 -9.10
CA LEU A 231 8.94 -5.29 -9.83
C LEU A 231 9.43 -6.55 -9.14
N SER A 232 9.97 -7.47 -9.94
CA SER A 232 10.82 -8.55 -9.41
C SER A 232 12.08 -7.98 -8.75
N ASP A 233 12.73 -8.78 -7.89
CA ASP A 233 13.93 -8.36 -7.17
C ASP A 233 15.06 -7.93 -8.12
N ASP A 234 15.20 -8.62 -9.26
CA ASP A 234 16.18 -8.31 -10.31
C ASP A 234 15.77 -7.15 -11.23
N GLY A 235 14.54 -6.63 -11.08
CA GLY A 235 14.00 -5.52 -11.87
C GLY A 235 13.65 -5.86 -13.31
N ASN A 236 13.67 -7.14 -13.70
CA ASN A 236 13.45 -7.56 -15.08
C ASN A 236 11.98 -7.79 -15.44
N TYR A 237 11.13 -8.01 -14.43
CA TYR A 237 9.71 -8.27 -14.61
C TYR A 237 8.86 -7.33 -13.79
N LEU A 238 7.81 -6.81 -14.42
CA LEU A 238 6.76 -6.02 -13.81
C LEU A 238 5.52 -6.90 -13.63
N PHE A 239 4.97 -6.92 -12.42
CA PHE A 239 3.69 -7.54 -12.11
C PHE A 239 2.64 -6.45 -11.92
N THR A 240 1.45 -6.65 -12.48
CA THR A 240 0.34 -5.71 -12.37
C THR A 240 -0.94 -6.39 -11.93
N THR A 241 -1.83 -5.63 -11.32
CA THR A 241 -3.20 -6.05 -11.00
C THR A 241 -4.20 -5.04 -11.59
N ASP A 242 -5.36 -5.54 -12.04
CA ASP A 242 -6.48 -4.71 -12.50
C ASP A 242 -7.62 -4.77 -11.47
N GLU A 243 -8.21 -3.62 -11.09
CA GLU A 243 -9.28 -3.49 -10.09
C GLU A 243 -10.67 -3.59 -10.74
N ILE A 244 -10.95 -4.71 -11.37
CA ILE A 244 -12.30 -5.02 -11.85
C ILE A 244 -12.61 -6.49 -11.58
N TRP A 245 -13.90 -6.86 -11.61
CA TRP A 245 -14.36 -8.22 -11.32
C TRP A 245 -13.69 -9.29 -12.17
N THR A 246 -13.30 -8.98 -13.40
CA THR A 246 -12.60 -9.87 -14.34
C THR A 246 -11.12 -9.49 -14.49
N GLY A 247 -10.57 -8.78 -13.53
CA GLY A 247 -9.17 -8.36 -13.52
C GLY A 247 -8.20 -9.53 -13.42
N PHE A 248 -7.01 -9.33 -13.93
CA PHE A 248 -5.93 -10.32 -13.94
C PHE A 248 -4.72 -9.82 -13.15
N ILE A 249 -3.92 -10.78 -12.69
CA ILE A 249 -2.51 -10.54 -12.37
C ILE A 249 -1.74 -10.83 -13.66
N THR A 250 -1.02 -9.84 -14.16
CA THR A 250 -0.24 -9.95 -15.40
C THR A 250 1.23 -9.68 -15.10
N SER A 251 2.13 -10.31 -15.85
CA SER A 251 3.57 -10.02 -15.78
C SER A 251 4.09 -9.62 -17.15
N PHE A 252 5.02 -8.67 -17.18
CA PHE A 252 5.66 -8.12 -18.36
C PHE A 252 7.18 -8.18 -18.20
N ASP A 253 7.90 -8.47 -19.28
CA ASP A 253 9.35 -8.27 -19.37
C ASP A 253 9.61 -6.76 -19.54
N VAL A 254 10.36 -6.19 -18.61
CA VAL A 254 10.65 -4.74 -18.58
C VAL A 254 12.14 -4.45 -18.66
N THR A 255 12.92 -5.41 -19.18
CA THR A 255 14.36 -5.22 -19.44
C THR A 255 14.61 -4.05 -20.41
N ASN A 256 13.61 -3.74 -21.24
CA ASN A 256 13.57 -2.54 -22.06
C ASN A 256 12.28 -1.75 -21.81
N VAL A 257 12.33 -0.74 -20.97
CA VAL A 257 11.16 0.08 -20.58
C VAL A 257 10.53 0.88 -21.72
N THR A 258 11.17 0.99 -22.87
CA THR A 258 10.61 1.68 -24.05
C THR A 258 9.88 0.72 -25.00
N ASP A 259 9.88 -0.59 -24.72
CA ASP A 259 9.27 -1.65 -25.50
C ASP A 259 8.88 -2.81 -24.56
N ILE A 260 7.87 -2.54 -23.71
CA ILE A 260 7.35 -3.46 -22.69
C ILE A 260 6.31 -4.41 -23.32
#